data_1f6247de79aa0b0f788607199b92bf89
#
_entry.id   1f6247de79aa0b0f788607199b92bf89
#
_cell.length_a   1.000
_cell.length_b   1.000
_cell.length_c   1.000
_cell.angle_alpha   90.00
_cell.angle_beta   90.00
_cell.angle_gamma   90.00
#
_symmetry.space_group_name_H-M   'P 1'
#
loop_
_entity.id
_entity.type
_entity.pdbx_description
1 polymer ?
#
loop_
_entity_poly.entity_id
_entity_poly.type
_entity_poly.pdbx_seq_one_letter_code
_entity_poly.pdbx_strand_id
1 'polypeptide(L)'
;CNDTLYEACPAITSANAPDYYMHKGGMHNFTRFTASYYGHKGVRCNCLSLGGLFNNQPESFLENYEKATFLRRMANDSDIKGIIVYLASDASLYTTGTVIPVDGGYSAK
;
A
#
# COMPACT_ATOMS: atom_id res chain seq x y z
N CYS A 1 1.57 -12.08 -6.64
CA CYS A 1 2.26 -11.14 -7.53
C CYS A 1 1.63 -11.26 -8.90
N ASN A 2 1.26 -10.16 -9.50
CA ASN A 2 0.64 -10.21 -10.82
C ASN A 2 1.74 -9.94 -11.87
N ASP A 3 2.43 -11.00 -12.29
CA ASP A 3 3.50 -10.93 -13.29
C ASP A 3 3.03 -10.32 -14.60
N THR A 4 1.71 -10.35 -14.88
CA THR A 4 1.12 -9.74 -16.07
C THR A 4 1.32 -8.24 -16.21
N LEU A 5 1.55 -7.53 -15.09
CA LEU A 5 1.90 -6.09 -15.15
C LEU A 5 3.29 -5.85 -15.76
N TYR A 6 4.17 -6.83 -15.63
CA TYR A 6 5.56 -6.75 -16.08
C TYR A 6 5.77 -7.41 -17.44
N GLU A 7 4.97 -8.42 -17.79
CA GLU A 7 5.08 -9.13 -19.09
C GLU A 7 4.93 -8.20 -20.31
N ALA A 8 4.12 -7.14 -20.15
CA ALA A 8 3.92 -6.15 -21.22
C ALA A 8 4.94 -4.99 -21.18
N CYS A 9 5.90 -5.02 -20.26
CA CYS A 9 6.91 -3.97 -20.07
C CYS A 9 8.31 -4.53 -20.36
N PRO A 10 8.84 -4.35 -21.59
CA PRO A 10 10.15 -4.91 -21.96
C PRO A 10 11.33 -4.44 -21.08
N ALA A 11 11.15 -3.32 -20.39
CA ALA A 11 12.16 -2.75 -19.50
C ALA A 11 12.18 -3.36 -18.09
N ILE A 12 11.19 -4.18 -17.72
CA ILE A 12 11.07 -4.78 -16.40
C ILE A 12 11.05 -6.30 -16.55
N THR A 13 12.17 -6.92 -16.33
CA THR A 13 12.41 -8.33 -16.65
C THR A 13 12.24 -9.30 -15.47
N SER A 14 11.93 -8.82 -14.26
CA SER A 14 11.78 -9.70 -13.10
C SER A 14 10.77 -9.18 -12.09
N ALA A 15 10.04 -10.10 -11.46
CA ALA A 15 9.32 -9.83 -10.22
C ALA A 15 10.30 -9.37 -9.12
N ASN A 16 9.78 -8.65 -8.11
CA ASN A 16 10.59 -8.28 -6.96
C ASN A 16 11.18 -9.52 -6.27
N ALA A 17 12.37 -9.37 -5.68
CA ALA A 17 13.01 -10.45 -4.95
C ALA A 17 12.16 -10.96 -3.77
N PRO A 18 12.27 -12.24 -3.38
CA PRO A 18 11.42 -12.86 -2.33
C PRO A 18 11.44 -12.12 -1.00
N ASP A 19 12.55 -11.50 -0.64
CA ASP A 19 12.71 -10.70 0.58
C ASP A 19 11.76 -9.48 0.59
N TYR A 20 11.48 -8.86 -0.56
CA TYR A 20 10.49 -7.80 -0.66
C TYR A 20 9.11 -8.25 -0.16
N TYR A 21 8.66 -9.44 -0.58
CA TYR A 21 7.37 -9.98 -0.15
C TYR A 21 7.35 -10.32 1.34
N MET A 22 8.45 -10.88 1.85
CA MET A 22 8.62 -11.17 3.27
C MET A 22 8.55 -9.89 4.11
N HIS A 23 9.27 -8.83 3.73
CA HIS A 23 9.25 -7.56 4.44
C HIS A 23 7.88 -6.90 4.38
N LYS A 24 7.26 -6.81 3.19
CA LYS A 24 5.94 -6.18 3.06
C LYS A 24 4.85 -6.95 3.79
N GLY A 25 4.83 -8.26 3.72
CA GLY A 25 3.90 -9.10 4.48
C GLY A 25 4.16 -9.05 5.99
N GLY A 26 5.43 -9.04 6.39
CA GLY A 26 5.85 -8.91 7.79
C GLY A 26 5.39 -7.62 8.45
N MET A 27 5.35 -6.50 7.71
CA MET A 27 4.89 -5.21 8.23
C MET A 27 3.46 -5.24 8.76
N HIS A 28 2.56 -6.01 8.14
CA HIS A 28 1.19 -6.17 8.63
C HIS A 28 1.13 -6.80 10.03
N ASN A 29 1.88 -7.88 10.23
CA ASN A 29 1.93 -8.58 11.53
C ASN A 29 2.72 -7.77 12.56
N PHE A 30 3.79 -7.10 12.16
CA PHE A 30 4.55 -6.21 13.04
C PHE A 30 3.70 -5.02 13.53
N THR A 31 2.83 -4.48 12.68
CA THR A 31 1.85 -3.45 13.07
C THR A 31 0.91 -3.94 14.17
N ARG A 32 0.37 -5.14 14.02
CA ARG A 32 -0.53 -5.74 15.01
C ARG A 32 0.20 -6.02 16.32
N PHE A 33 1.40 -6.56 16.25
CA PHE A 33 2.25 -6.77 17.42
C PHE A 33 2.50 -5.46 18.17
N THR A 34 2.93 -4.40 17.46
CA THR A 34 3.24 -3.10 18.04
C THR A 34 2.01 -2.47 18.69
N ALA A 35 0.86 -2.52 18.01
CA ALA A 35 -0.40 -2.01 18.56
C ALA A 35 -0.82 -2.75 19.84
N SER A 36 -0.70 -4.07 19.85
CA SER A 36 -1.02 -4.92 21.02
C SER A 36 -0.06 -4.67 22.18
N TYR A 37 1.23 -4.62 21.89
CA TYR A 37 2.26 -4.51 22.93
C TYR A 37 2.29 -3.13 23.59
N TYR A 38 2.09 -2.05 22.81
CA TYR A 38 2.20 -0.68 23.31
C TYR A 38 0.87 0.04 23.48
N GLY A 39 -0.26 -0.55 23.10
CA GLY A 39 -1.58 0.08 23.15
C GLY A 39 -1.98 0.54 24.56
N HIS A 40 -1.65 -0.25 25.59
CA HIS A 40 -1.89 0.11 26.99
C HIS A 40 -1.11 1.36 27.47
N LYS A 41 -0.12 1.79 26.70
CA LYS A 41 0.66 3.03 26.92
C LYS A 41 0.15 4.20 26.10
N GLY A 42 -1.00 4.06 25.44
CA GLY A 42 -1.56 5.10 24.58
C GLY A 42 -0.90 5.21 23.19
N VAL A 43 -0.07 4.23 22.80
CA VAL A 43 0.57 4.21 21.48
C VAL A 43 -0.35 3.52 20.48
N ARG A 44 -0.60 4.19 19.35
CA ARG A 44 -1.32 3.62 18.21
C ARG A 44 -0.34 3.26 17.11
N CYS A 45 -0.56 2.14 16.46
CA CYS A 45 0.23 1.69 15.31
C CYS A 45 -0.71 1.16 14.23
N ASN A 46 -0.63 1.73 13.04
CA ASN A 46 -1.43 1.34 11.88
C ASN A 46 -0.53 1.22 10.66
N CYS A 47 -0.92 0.41 9.69
CA CYS A 47 -0.20 0.21 8.45
C CYS A 47 -1.04 0.72 7.28
N LEU A 48 -0.44 1.51 6.40
CA LEU A 48 -1.03 1.83 5.10
C LEU A 48 -0.50 0.86 4.05
N SER A 49 -1.40 0.09 3.45
CA SER A 49 -1.08 -0.77 2.31
C SER A 49 -1.33 0.01 1.03
N LEU A 50 -0.27 0.65 0.54
CA LEU A 50 -0.38 1.55 -0.62
C LEU A 50 -0.39 0.76 -1.92
N GLY A 51 -1.22 1.20 -2.86
CA GLY A 51 -1.11 0.83 -4.27
C GLY A 51 0.10 1.47 -4.93
N GLY A 52 0.21 1.32 -6.25
CA GLY A 52 1.29 1.94 -7.02
C GLY A 52 1.22 3.45 -7.00
N LEU A 53 2.33 4.07 -6.62
CA LEU A 53 2.55 5.52 -6.72
C LEU A 53 3.13 5.85 -8.09
N PHE A 54 2.58 6.87 -8.73
CA PHE A 54 3.12 7.37 -10.00
C PHE A 54 4.52 7.95 -9.78
N ASN A 55 5.47 7.46 -10.53
CA ASN A 55 6.86 7.91 -10.52
C ASN A 55 7.48 7.75 -11.91
N ASN A 56 6.84 8.34 -12.93
CA ASN A 56 7.31 8.29 -14.32
C ASN A 56 7.51 6.88 -14.87
N GLN A 57 6.64 5.93 -14.50
CA GLN A 57 6.66 4.58 -15.07
C GLN A 57 6.37 4.63 -16.59
N PRO A 58 6.87 3.65 -17.36
CA PRO A 58 6.58 3.54 -18.80
C PRO A 58 5.08 3.48 -19.08
N GLU A 59 4.65 4.01 -20.22
CA GLU A 59 3.23 4.06 -20.62
C GLU A 59 2.57 2.69 -20.65
N SER A 60 3.26 1.67 -21.16
CA SER A 60 2.77 0.29 -21.17
C SER A 60 2.48 -0.26 -19.77
N PHE A 61 3.27 0.14 -18.77
CA PHE A 61 3.01 -0.21 -17.37
C PHE A 61 1.76 0.52 -16.84
N LEU A 62 1.64 1.82 -17.15
CA LEU A 62 0.50 2.64 -16.72
C LEU A 62 -0.81 2.08 -17.24
N GLU A 63 -0.90 1.76 -18.55
CA GLU A 63 -2.08 1.17 -19.15
C GLU A 63 -2.51 -0.14 -18.47
N ASN A 64 -1.55 -1.02 -18.16
CA ASN A 64 -1.84 -2.28 -17.47
C ASN A 64 -2.28 -2.04 -16.01
N TYR A 65 -1.63 -1.10 -15.33
CA TYR A 65 -2.00 -0.75 -13.96
C TYR A 65 -3.40 -0.14 -13.89
N GLU A 66 -3.75 0.74 -14.82
CA GLU A 66 -5.08 1.34 -14.94
C GLU A 66 -6.18 0.29 -15.15
N LYS A 67 -5.91 -0.73 -15.97
CA LYS A 67 -6.83 -1.86 -16.15
C LYS A 67 -7.00 -2.69 -14.87
N ALA A 68 -5.97 -2.74 -14.04
CA ALA A 68 -5.96 -3.52 -12.81
C ALA A 68 -6.59 -2.80 -11.60
N THR A 69 -6.76 -1.48 -11.64
CA THR A 69 -7.37 -0.68 -10.56
C THR A 69 -8.78 -0.24 -10.90
N PHE A 70 -9.66 -0.15 -9.88
CA PHE A 70 -11.03 0.34 -10.12
C PHE A 70 -11.06 1.84 -10.37
N LEU A 71 -10.17 2.63 -9.76
CA LEU A 71 -10.06 4.06 -10.02
C LEU A 71 -9.30 4.39 -11.32
N ARG A 72 -8.84 3.38 -12.06
CA ARG A 72 -8.22 3.52 -13.39
C ARG A 72 -7.05 4.50 -13.44
N ARG A 73 -6.27 4.57 -12.38
CA ARG A 73 -5.05 5.39 -12.31
C ARG A 73 -4.13 4.91 -11.20
N MET A 74 -2.89 5.29 -11.26
CA MET A 74 -1.97 5.22 -10.14
C MET A 74 -2.26 6.33 -9.12
N ALA A 75 -1.83 6.11 -7.88
CA ALA A 75 -1.90 7.14 -6.85
C ALA A 75 -0.85 8.23 -7.09
N ASN A 76 -1.14 9.43 -6.62
CA ASN A 76 -0.21 10.54 -6.52
C ASN A 76 0.05 10.90 -5.05
N ASP A 77 0.90 11.89 -4.81
CA ASP A 77 1.28 12.31 -3.46
C ASP A 77 0.11 12.88 -2.63
N SER A 78 -0.91 13.44 -3.26
CA SER A 78 -2.08 13.99 -2.57
C SER A 78 -3.03 12.92 -2.06
N ASP A 79 -3.08 11.75 -2.72
CA ASP A 79 -3.98 10.65 -2.34
C ASP A 79 -3.68 10.06 -0.96
N ILE A 80 -2.45 10.24 -0.47
CA ILE A 80 -1.98 9.64 0.78
C ILE A 80 -2.08 10.64 1.95
N LYS A 81 -2.01 11.94 1.67
CA LYS A 81 -1.93 12.98 2.70
C LYS A 81 -3.10 12.95 3.68
N GLY A 82 -4.32 12.79 3.17
CA GLY A 82 -5.53 12.79 4.00
C GLY A 82 -5.55 11.67 5.04
N ILE A 83 -5.21 10.45 4.64
CA ILE A 83 -5.20 9.31 5.56
C ILE A 83 -4.06 9.42 6.59
N ILE A 84 -2.91 9.98 6.22
CA ILE A 84 -1.80 10.22 7.16
C ILE A 84 -2.23 11.24 8.22
N VAL A 85 -2.83 12.36 7.81
CA VAL A 85 -3.33 13.38 8.74
C VAL A 85 -4.40 12.80 9.66
N TYR A 86 -5.34 12.02 9.13
CA TYR A 86 -6.34 11.32 9.94
C TYR A 86 -5.69 10.43 11.00
N LEU A 87 -4.76 9.55 10.58
CA LEU A 87 -4.10 8.62 11.50
C LEU A 87 -3.18 9.29 12.51
N ALA A 88 -2.64 10.47 12.19
CA ALA A 88 -1.79 11.24 13.09
C ALA A 88 -2.57 12.15 14.05
N SER A 89 -3.87 12.34 13.84
CA SER A 89 -4.71 13.24 14.63
C SER A 89 -5.58 12.51 15.63
N ASP A 90 -6.22 13.29 16.51
CA ASP A 90 -7.20 12.81 17.50
C ASP A 90 -8.47 12.24 16.86
N ALA A 91 -8.73 12.52 15.59
CA ALA A 91 -9.84 11.92 14.83
C ALA A 91 -9.75 10.39 14.74
N SER A 92 -8.56 9.81 14.97
CA SER A 92 -8.31 8.38 14.90
C SER A 92 -7.92 7.72 16.23
N LEU A 93 -8.27 8.33 17.37
CA LEU A 93 -7.87 7.84 18.71
C LEU A 93 -8.27 6.39 18.99
N TYR A 94 -9.33 5.89 18.35
CA TYR A 94 -9.79 4.50 18.52
C TYR A 94 -9.36 3.59 17.37
N THR A 95 -8.40 4.03 16.55
CA THR A 95 -7.90 3.28 15.38
C THR A 95 -6.47 2.83 15.63
N THR A 96 -6.26 1.54 15.88
CA THR A 96 -4.94 0.93 16.07
C THR A 96 -4.94 -0.53 15.61
N GLY A 97 -3.78 -1.06 15.24
CA GLY A 97 -3.59 -2.46 14.83
C GLY A 97 -4.19 -2.80 13.46
N THR A 98 -4.62 -1.81 12.69
CA THR A 98 -5.27 -2.03 11.40
C THR A 98 -4.31 -1.88 10.22
N VAL A 99 -4.64 -2.59 9.14
CA VAL A 99 -4.03 -2.42 7.82
C VAL A 99 -5.08 -1.79 6.91
N ILE A 100 -4.79 -0.61 6.41
CA ILE A 100 -5.72 0.18 5.61
C ILE A 100 -5.21 0.20 4.16
N PRO A 101 -5.93 -0.41 3.21
CA PRO A 101 -5.58 -0.31 1.80
C PRO A 101 -5.89 1.10 1.27
N VAL A 102 -4.92 1.68 0.57
CA VAL A 102 -5.04 2.93 -0.19
C VAL A 102 -4.49 2.66 -1.58
N ASP A 103 -5.25 1.93 -2.39
CA ASP A 103 -4.75 1.28 -3.59
C ASP A 103 -5.65 1.43 -4.83
N GLY A 104 -6.60 2.35 -4.79
CA GLY A 104 -7.53 2.57 -5.91
C GLY A 104 -8.43 1.38 -6.23
N GLY A 105 -8.61 0.46 -5.27
CA GLY A 105 -9.40 -0.77 -5.44
C GLY A 105 -8.62 -1.93 -6.06
N TYR A 106 -7.30 -1.84 -6.15
CA TYR A 106 -6.46 -2.90 -6.71
C TYR A 106 -6.66 -4.25 -5.98
N SER A 107 -6.77 -4.24 -4.65
CA SER A 107 -6.95 -5.45 -3.84
C SER A 107 -8.40 -5.84 -3.58
N ALA A 108 -9.37 -5.12 -4.12
CA ALA A 108 -10.81 -5.36 -3.91
C ALA A 108 -11.43 -6.37 -4.90
N LYS A 109 -10.62 -7.27 -5.48
CA LYS A 109 -11.03 -8.29 -6.46
C LYS A 109 -11.28 -9.62 -5.75
#